data_9cdb93791d419ed4f0b083674dc758a2
#
_entry.id   9cdb93791d419ed4f0b083674dc758a2
#
_cell.length_a   1.000
_cell.length_b   1.000
_cell.length_c   1.000
_cell.angle_alpha   90.00
_cell.angle_beta   90.00
_cell.angle_gamma   90.00
#
_symmetry.space_group_name_H-M   'P 1'
#
loop_
_entity.id
_entity.type
_entity.pdbx_description
1 polymer ?
#
loop_
_entity_poly.entity_id
_entity_poly.type
_entity_poly.pdbx_seq_one_letter_code
_entity_poly.pdbx_strand_id
1 'polypeptide(L)'
;LIVAKNAMIEFMQGNELRIRKDDGTVTAGLSGSQSGEKIRMWAGSSTPDDAPFRVTEDGKVHAENAEITGEVNATGGTFKNIKSPNNSFVIKENGDIEITGKVSTSMNGKRIVIDSATNSLRMYGSDNLLAGTIDFIGEGGSTYPRMKLIEYVSGNPRYTVLIRPQLINVSENDGNDFYDVMINTNGISFLKNNVVTKSYPNK
;
A
#
# COMPACT_ATOMS: atom_id res chain seq x y z
N LEU A 1 21.47 -23.57 49.90
CA LEU A 1 21.76 -23.85 48.49
C LEU A 1 20.98 -25.10 48.06
N ILE A 2 20.13 -24.96 47.08
CA ILE A 2 19.42 -26.09 46.45
C ILE A 2 20.22 -26.46 45.21
N VAL A 3 20.77 -27.65 45.15
CA VAL A 3 21.46 -28.22 44.00
C VAL A 3 20.65 -29.42 43.55
N ALA A 4 19.91 -29.30 42.49
CA ALA A 4 19.10 -30.37 41.92
C ALA A 4 19.20 -30.38 40.39
N LYS A 5 19.30 -31.56 39.80
CA LYS A 5 19.25 -31.73 38.33
C LYS A 5 17.87 -31.38 37.81
N ASN A 6 16.82 -31.66 38.59
CA ASN A 6 15.44 -31.28 38.33
C ASN A 6 14.81 -30.75 39.63
N ALA A 7 14.16 -29.61 39.60
CA ALA A 7 13.41 -29.05 40.72
C ALA A 7 12.02 -28.67 40.28
N MET A 8 10.99 -29.03 41.03
CA MET A 8 9.65 -28.49 40.94
C MET A 8 9.48 -27.49 42.07
N ILE A 9 9.22 -26.22 41.73
CA ILE A 9 9.04 -25.14 42.69
C ILE A 9 7.66 -24.55 42.49
N GLU A 10 6.78 -24.73 43.45
CA GLU A 10 5.41 -24.23 43.39
C GLU A 10 5.38 -22.71 43.62
N PHE A 11 6.27 -22.18 44.44
CA PHE A 11 6.41 -20.77 44.73
C PHE A 11 7.88 -20.38 44.91
N MET A 12 8.32 -19.32 44.22
CA MET A 12 9.65 -18.74 44.38
C MET A 12 9.54 -17.22 44.56
N GLN A 13 10.12 -16.70 45.66
CA GLN A 13 10.24 -15.28 45.93
C GLN A 13 11.70 -14.89 46.06
N GLY A 14 12.12 -13.87 45.30
CA GLY A 14 13.51 -13.41 45.34
C GLY A 14 13.65 -12.06 44.62
N ASN A 15 14.77 -11.38 44.80
CA ASN A 15 15.06 -10.11 44.15
C ASN A 15 15.56 -10.31 42.70
N GLU A 16 16.16 -11.47 42.41
CA GLU A 16 16.73 -11.71 41.09
C GLU A 16 16.82 -13.24 40.79
N LEU A 17 16.51 -13.60 39.56
CA LEU A 17 16.75 -14.90 38.96
C LEU A 17 17.65 -14.72 37.73
N ARG A 18 18.78 -15.43 37.69
CA ARG A 18 19.72 -15.42 36.56
C ARG A 18 19.81 -16.80 35.93
N ILE A 19 19.68 -16.88 34.63
CA ILE A 19 19.90 -18.07 33.82
C ILE A 19 21.30 -18.00 33.25
N ARG A 20 22.06 -19.11 33.43
CA ARG A 20 23.47 -19.22 33.07
C ARG A 20 23.70 -20.36 32.11
N LYS A 21 24.68 -20.19 31.23
CA LYS A 21 25.30 -21.31 30.49
C LYS A 21 26.15 -22.16 31.41
N ASP A 22 26.62 -23.30 30.89
CA ASP A 22 27.52 -24.22 31.63
C ASP A 22 28.84 -23.55 32.03
N ASP A 23 29.29 -22.56 31.26
CA ASP A 23 30.50 -21.77 31.57
C ASP A 23 30.28 -20.70 32.66
N GLY A 24 29.07 -20.61 33.20
CA GLY A 24 28.69 -19.62 34.22
C GLY A 24 28.25 -18.26 33.67
N THR A 25 28.31 -18.01 32.34
CA THR A 25 27.89 -16.76 31.74
C THR A 25 26.38 -16.57 31.86
N VAL A 26 25.94 -15.44 32.39
CA VAL A 26 24.51 -15.08 32.45
C VAL A 26 24.01 -14.75 31.03
N THR A 27 22.84 -15.27 30.66
CA THR A 27 22.25 -15.07 29.34
C THR A 27 20.82 -14.54 29.39
N ALA A 28 20.15 -14.65 30.51
CA ALA A 28 18.80 -14.14 30.72
C ALA A 28 18.53 -13.97 32.22
N GLY A 29 17.47 -13.25 32.56
CA GLY A 29 17.04 -13.12 33.95
C GLY A 29 15.74 -12.37 34.14
N LEU A 30 15.34 -12.39 35.41
CA LEU A 30 14.26 -11.55 35.98
C LEU A 30 14.86 -10.78 37.14
N SER A 31 14.54 -9.50 37.31
CA SER A 31 15.05 -8.66 38.38
C SER A 31 14.02 -7.72 38.98
N GLY A 32 13.97 -7.66 40.30
CA GLY A 32 13.27 -6.63 41.05
C GLY A 32 14.19 -5.46 41.42
N SER A 33 15.47 -5.47 40.99
CA SER A 33 16.45 -4.42 41.32
C SER A 33 16.03 -3.07 40.78
N GLN A 34 16.38 -2.02 41.54
CA GLN A 34 16.12 -0.61 41.21
C GLN A 34 17.29 0.06 40.48
N SER A 35 18.32 -0.69 40.10
CA SER A 35 19.50 -0.17 39.37
C SER A 35 19.29 -0.12 37.87
N GLY A 36 19.99 0.78 37.19
CA GLY A 36 19.98 0.95 35.74
C GLY A 36 18.63 1.40 35.17
N GLU A 37 18.29 0.94 33.97
CA GLU A 37 16.98 1.21 33.30
C GLU A 37 15.81 0.48 33.98
N LYS A 38 16.00 -0.10 35.15
CA LYS A 38 14.98 -0.89 35.86
C LYS A 38 14.40 -2.02 34.99
N ILE A 39 15.29 -2.79 34.38
CA ILE A 39 14.93 -3.93 33.55
C ILE A 39 14.36 -5.04 34.43
N ARG A 40 13.15 -5.49 34.09
CA ARG A 40 12.43 -6.54 34.82
C ARG A 40 12.62 -7.94 34.23
N MET A 41 12.81 -7.97 32.92
CA MET A 41 13.09 -9.23 32.20
C MET A 41 14.09 -8.95 31.10
N TRP A 42 15.04 -9.87 30.87
CA TRP A 42 15.97 -9.74 29.74
C TRP A 42 16.44 -11.11 29.24
N ALA A 43 16.88 -11.13 27.97
CA ALA A 43 17.52 -12.27 27.35
C ALA A 43 18.52 -11.83 26.27
N GLY A 44 19.58 -12.61 26.09
CA GLY A 44 20.58 -12.41 25.05
C GLY A 44 21.84 -11.66 25.47
N SER A 45 21.92 -11.18 26.72
CA SER A 45 23.13 -10.53 27.27
C SER A 45 23.33 -10.86 28.74
N SER A 46 24.58 -10.74 29.20
CA SER A 46 24.92 -10.79 30.63
C SER A 46 24.59 -9.47 31.34
N THR A 47 24.49 -8.36 30.56
CA THR A 47 24.12 -7.03 31.03
C THR A 47 22.69 -6.77 30.66
N PRO A 48 21.74 -6.55 31.59
CA PRO A 48 20.33 -6.34 31.28
C PRO A 48 20.08 -5.18 30.32
N ASP A 49 20.77 -4.05 30.49
CA ASP A 49 20.59 -2.84 29.70
C ASP A 49 21.00 -3.01 28.22
N ASP A 50 21.93 -3.94 27.94
CA ASP A 50 22.43 -4.27 26.59
C ASP A 50 21.71 -5.45 25.94
N ALA A 51 20.68 -6.00 26.62
CA ALA A 51 20.01 -7.18 26.12
C ALA A 51 19.13 -6.87 24.90
N PRO A 52 19.23 -7.65 23.80
CA PRO A 52 18.40 -7.48 22.61
C PRO A 52 16.91 -7.74 22.86
N PHE A 53 16.58 -8.50 23.90
CA PHE A 53 15.21 -8.59 24.42
C PHE A 53 15.19 -8.14 25.87
N ARG A 54 14.40 -7.12 26.19
CA ARG A 54 14.22 -6.63 27.56
C ARG A 54 12.86 -5.99 27.78
N VAL A 55 12.38 -6.06 29.03
CA VAL A 55 11.15 -5.43 29.50
C VAL A 55 11.48 -4.57 30.69
N THR A 56 11.10 -3.31 30.62
CA THR A 56 11.33 -2.32 31.68
C THR A 56 10.23 -2.35 32.76
N GLU A 57 10.46 -1.68 33.88
CA GLU A 57 9.50 -1.57 34.98
C GLU A 57 8.17 -0.91 34.57
N ASP A 58 8.21 0.05 33.65
CA ASP A 58 7.05 0.75 33.11
C ASP A 58 6.34 -0.04 31.99
N GLY A 59 6.78 -1.29 31.72
CA GLY A 59 6.15 -2.18 30.74
C GLY A 59 6.59 -1.99 29.31
N LYS A 60 7.60 -1.14 29.02
CA LYS A 60 8.15 -1.02 27.67
C LYS A 60 8.90 -2.28 27.29
N VAL A 61 8.63 -2.81 26.10
CA VAL A 61 9.34 -3.95 25.51
C VAL A 61 10.31 -3.44 24.45
N HIS A 62 11.56 -3.84 24.57
CA HIS A 62 12.58 -3.68 23.52
C HIS A 62 12.90 -5.07 22.98
N ALA A 63 12.77 -5.26 21.67
CA ALA A 63 13.08 -6.51 20.99
C ALA A 63 13.78 -6.22 19.66
N GLU A 64 14.99 -6.75 19.51
CA GLU A 64 15.73 -6.73 18.24
C GLU A 64 15.51 -8.04 17.51
N ASN A 65 15.34 -7.98 16.17
CA ASN A 65 15.13 -9.17 15.32
C ASN A 65 13.96 -10.06 15.78
N ALA A 66 12.85 -9.43 16.20
CA ALA A 66 11.64 -10.18 16.57
C ALA A 66 10.93 -10.74 15.33
N GLU A 67 10.59 -12.02 15.37
CA GLU A 67 9.69 -12.67 14.43
C GLU A 67 8.31 -12.84 15.09
N ILE A 68 7.27 -12.28 14.46
CA ILE A 68 5.91 -12.36 14.96
C ILE A 68 5.07 -13.14 13.96
N THR A 69 4.62 -14.33 14.35
CA THR A 69 3.67 -15.12 13.57
C THR A 69 2.27 -14.89 14.11
N GLY A 70 1.46 -14.16 13.35
CA GLY A 70 0.10 -13.81 13.77
C GLY A 70 -0.27 -12.37 13.46
N GLU A 71 -1.32 -11.88 14.10
CA GLU A 71 -1.81 -10.52 13.96
C GLU A 71 -1.07 -9.57 14.91
N VAL A 72 -0.68 -8.40 14.41
CA VAL A 72 -0.17 -7.30 15.23
C VAL A 72 -1.25 -6.23 15.35
N ASN A 73 -1.84 -6.08 16.52
CA ASN A 73 -2.81 -5.03 16.83
C ASN A 73 -2.10 -3.90 17.60
N ALA A 74 -1.79 -2.80 16.88
CA ALA A 74 -1.12 -1.63 17.44
C ALA A 74 -1.95 -0.37 17.20
N THR A 75 -2.11 0.46 18.23
CA THR A 75 -2.82 1.76 18.13
C THR A 75 -1.96 2.86 17.51
N GLY A 76 -0.67 2.61 17.30
CA GLY A 76 0.27 3.50 16.63
C GLY A 76 1.64 2.83 16.48
N GLY A 77 2.47 3.40 15.64
CA GLY A 77 3.82 2.88 15.41
C GLY A 77 4.62 3.73 14.44
N THR A 78 5.95 3.67 14.58
CA THR A 78 6.88 4.19 13.58
C THR A 78 7.57 3.01 12.91
N PHE A 79 7.40 2.91 11.60
CA PHE A 79 8.00 1.84 10.80
C PHE A 79 9.05 2.44 9.87
N LYS A 80 10.27 1.91 9.90
CA LYS A 80 11.31 2.30 8.93
C LYS A 80 11.07 1.69 7.56
N ASN A 81 10.54 0.45 7.53
CA ASN A 81 10.33 -0.30 6.31
C ASN A 81 9.22 -1.35 6.52
N ILE A 82 8.24 -1.39 5.65
CA ILE A 82 7.22 -2.44 5.61
C ILE A 82 7.24 -3.04 4.21
N LYS A 83 7.32 -4.36 4.11
CA LYS A 83 7.32 -5.07 2.85
C LYS A 83 6.36 -6.26 2.90
N SER A 84 5.62 -6.47 1.81
CA SER A 84 5.01 -7.77 1.55
C SER A 84 6.08 -8.80 1.14
N PRO A 85 5.87 -10.11 1.30
CA PRO A 85 6.87 -11.14 0.97
C PRO A 85 7.41 -11.08 -0.46
N ASN A 86 6.58 -10.64 -1.42
CA ASN A 86 6.93 -10.51 -2.83
C ASN A 86 7.31 -9.07 -3.25
N ASN A 87 7.51 -8.17 -2.29
CA ASN A 87 7.78 -6.75 -2.50
C ASN A 87 6.72 -6.00 -3.34
N SER A 88 5.49 -6.54 -3.45
CA SER A 88 4.41 -5.87 -4.18
C SER A 88 3.83 -4.65 -3.45
N PHE A 89 4.09 -4.56 -2.15
CA PHE A 89 3.81 -3.40 -1.30
C PHE A 89 5.04 -3.11 -0.45
N VAL A 90 5.58 -1.91 -0.56
CA VAL A 90 6.77 -1.47 0.19
C VAL A 90 6.58 -0.05 0.68
N ILE A 91 6.83 0.19 1.96
CA ILE A 91 7.06 1.53 2.52
C ILE A 91 8.56 1.63 2.79
N LYS A 92 9.23 2.57 2.13
CA LYS A 92 10.67 2.79 2.26
C LYS A 92 11.01 3.67 3.46
N GLU A 93 12.27 3.67 3.87
CA GLU A 93 12.77 4.48 4.98
C GLU A 93 12.61 6.00 4.75
N ASN A 94 12.66 6.45 3.50
CA ASN A 94 12.42 7.85 3.10
C ASN A 94 10.93 8.24 3.06
N GLY A 95 10.02 7.31 3.36
CA GLY A 95 8.58 7.51 3.35
C GLY A 95 7.87 7.24 2.02
N ASP A 96 8.61 6.88 0.96
CA ASP A 96 7.99 6.50 -0.31
C ASP A 96 7.19 5.20 -0.18
N ILE A 97 6.05 5.15 -0.86
CA ILE A 97 5.21 3.96 -0.96
C ILE A 97 5.29 3.43 -2.39
N GLU A 98 5.74 2.19 -2.54
CA GLU A 98 5.75 1.50 -3.84
C GLU A 98 4.75 0.34 -3.81
N ILE A 99 3.88 0.32 -4.82
CA ILE A 99 2.90 -0.75 -5.01
C ILE A 99 3.02 -1.22 -6.46
N THR A 100 3.50 -2.46 -6.65
CA THR A 100 3.61 -3.11 -7.97
C THR A 100 2.42 -3.99 -8.29
N GLY A 101 1.36 -3.87 -7.53
CA GLY A 101 0.07 -4.56 -7.70
C GLY A 101 -1.05 -3.58 -8.05
N LYS A 102 -2.26 -3.94 -7.63
CA LYS A 102 -3.46 -3.10 -7.74
C LYS A 102 -3.78 -2.44 -6.42
N VAL A 103 -4.16 -1.16 -6.48
CA VAL A 103 -4.80 -0.45 -5.39
C VAL A 103 -6.25 -0.20 -5.78
N SER A 104 -7.20 -0.68 -5.00
CA SER A 104 -8.61 -0.50 -5.26
C SER A 104 -9.33 0.05 -4.04
N THR A 105 -10.23 1.03 -4.24
CA THR A 105 -11.05 1.60 -3.17
C THR A 105 -12.22 0.70 -2.76
N SER A 106 -12.57 -0.28 -3.59
CA SER A 106 -13.58 -1.30 -3.32
C SER A 106 -13.34 -2.52 -4.20
N MET A 107 -13.89 -3.67 -3.82
CA MET A 107 -13.83 -4.89 -4.63
C MET A 107 -14.79 -4.84 -5.83
N ASN A 108 -15.97 -4.24 -5.67
CA ASN A 108 -17.04 -4.19 -6.67
C ASN A 108 -17.73 -2.83 -6.68
N GLY A 109 -18.52 -2.57 -7.74
CA GLY A 109 -19.30 -1.35 -7.90
C GLY A 109 -18.43 -0.12 -8.14
N LYS A 110 -18.90 1.02 -7.66
CA LYS A 110 -18.17 2.29 -7.79
C LYS A 110 -16.81 2.20 -7.10
N ARG A 111 -15.73 2.31 -7.88
CA ARG A 111 -14.37 2.25 -7.36
C ARG A 111 -13.35 2.93 -8.28
N ILE A 112 -12.25 3.29 -7.67
CA ILE A 112 -11.03 3.73 -8.38
C ILE A 112 -9.98 2.62 -8.22
N VAL A 113 -9.31 2.28 -9.31
CA VAL A 113 -8.25 1.28 -9.34
C VAL A 113 -7.01 1.89 -9.98
N ILE A 114 -5.89 1.83 -9.28
CA ILE A 114 -4.55 2.05 -9.85
C ILE A 114 -4.01 0.66 -10.18
N ASP A 115 -3.71 0.41 -11.46
CA ASP A 115 -3.33 -0.90 -11.97
C ASP A 115 -1.95 -0.84 -12.63
N SER A 116 -0.95 -1.40 -11.97
CA SER A 116 0.43 -1.42 -12.46
C SER A 116 0.62 -2.27 -13.71
N ALA A 117 -0.19 -3.31 -13.90
CA ALA A 117 -0.09 -4.18 -15.09
C ALA A 117 -0.48 -3.45 -16.39
N THR A 118 -1.30 -2.41 -16.28
CA THR A 118 -1.76 -1.60 -17.41
C THR A 118 -1.29 -0.15 -17.35
N ASN A 119 -0.51 0.21 -16.33
CA ASN A 119 -0.06 1.58 -16.04
C ASN A 119 -1.22 2.58 -16.14
N SER A 120 -2.33 2.29 -15.45
CA SER A 120 -3.55 3.08 -15.59
C SER A 120 -4.24 3.34 -14.26
N LEU A 121 -4.93 4.49 -14.17
CA LEU A 121 -5.96 4.75 -13.21
C LEU A 121 -7.32 4.52 -13.87
N ARG A 122 -8.16 3.67 -13.27
CA ARG A 122 -9.47 3.28 -13.81
C ARG A 122 -10.59 3.66 -12.84
N MET A 123 -11.69 4.12 -13.35
CA MET A 123 -12.91 4.42 -12.61
C MET A 123 -14.03 3.50 -13.09
N TYR A 124 -14.74 2.88 -12.18
CA TYR A 124 -15.85 1.98 -12.48
C TYR A 124 -17.16 2.50 -11.91
N GLY A 125 -18.24 2.28 -12.62
CA GLY A 125 -19.60 2.54 -12.17
C GLY A 125 -20.15 1.50 -11.20
N SER A 126 -21.39 1.70 -10.74
CA SER A 126 -22.10 0.76 -9.85
C SER A 126 -22.37 -0.60 -10.50
N ASP A 127 -22.42 -0.65 -11.81
CA ASP A 127 -22.63 -1.81 -12.68
C ASP A 127 -21.32 -2.55 -13.04
N ASN A 128 -20.19 -2.14 -12.46
CA ASN A 128 -18.84 -2.59 -12.79
C ASN A 128 -18.36 -2.24 -14.20
N LEU A 129 -19.07 -1.43 -14.96
CA LEU A 129 -18.59 -0.93 -16.25
C LEU A 129 -17.49 0.13 -16.04
N LEU A 130 -16.55 0.16 -16.97
CA LEU A 130 -15.43 1.10 -16.94
C LEU A 130 -15.90 2.49 -17.35
N ALA A 131 -16.12 3.37 -16.36
CA ALA A 131 -16.60 4.75 -16.56
C ALA A 131 -15.48 5.73 -16.91
N GLY A 132 -14.23 5.41 -16.70
CA GLY A 132 -13.12 6.28 -17.07
C GLY A 132 -11.75 5.66 -16.87
N THR A 133 -10.77 6.19 -17.63
CA THR A 133 -9.34 5.84 -17.50
C THR A 133 -8.46 7.07 -17.62
N ILE A 134 -7.32 7.02 -16.92
CA ILE A 134 -6.12 7.79 -17.25
C ILE A 134 -5.05 6.74 -17.53
N ASP A 135 -4.55 6.71 -18.76
CA ASP A 135 -3.59 5.69 -19.20
C ASP A 135 -2.63 6.27 -20.27
N PHE A 136 -1.81 5.39 -20.84
CA PHE A 136 -0.93 5.72 -21.95
C PHE A 136 -1.32 4.91 -23.17
N ILE A 137 -1.31 5.54 -24.34
CA ILE A 137 -1.50 4.84 -25.61
C ILE A 137 -0.28 5.03 -26.51
N GLY A 138 0.05 3.99 -27.29
CA GLY A 138 1.06 4.05 -28.33
C GLY A 138 0.40 4.25 -29.69
N GLU A 139 0.89 5.21 -30.46
CA GLU A 139 0.44 5.46 -31.83
C GLU A 139 1.61 5.98 -32.65
N GLY A 140 1.89 5.39 -33.80
CA GLY A 140 2.94 5.83 -34.71
C GLY A 140 4.36 5.84 -34.11
N GLY A 141 4.66 4.93 -33.15
CA GLY A 141 5.96 4.83 -32.47
C GLY A 141 6.12 5.80 -31.28
N SER A 142 5.12 6.61 -30.97
CA SER A 142 5.10 7.51 -29.80
C SER A 142 4.13 7.04 -28.75
N THR A 143 4.44 7.30 -27.46
CA THR A 143 3.56 7.00 -26.34
C THR A 143 3.15 8.33 -25.67
N TYR A 144 1.87 8.52 -25.43
CA TYR A 144 1.36 9.72 -24.79
C TYR A 144 0.23 9.42 -23.81
N PRO A 145 0.05 10.29 -22.79
CA PRO A 145 -1.02 10.17 -21.81
C PRO A 145 -2.40 10.42 -22.46
N ARG A 146 -3.40 9.73 -21.96
CA ARG A 146 -4.79 9.87 -22.35
C ARG A 146 -5.70 9.87 -21.13
N MET A 147 -6.73 10.71 -21.13
CA MET A 147 -7.89 10.60 -20.25
C MET A 147 -9.12 10.26 -21.11
N LYS A 148 -9.88 9.27 -20.65
CA LYS A 148 -11.15 8.89 -21.26
C LYS A 148 -12.21 8.79 -20.18
N LEU A 149 -13.35 9.44 -20.37
CA LEU A 149 -14.54 9.34 -19.52
C LEU A 149 -15.69 8.81 -20.38
N ILE A 150 -16.49 7.90 -19.82
CA ILE A 150 -17.55 7.21 -20.52
C ILE A 150 -18.80 7.22 -19.66
N GLU A 151 -19.91 7.65 -20.21
CA GLU A 151 -21.22 7.41 -19.65
C GLU A 151 -21.92 6.27 -20.40
N TYR A 152 -22.48 5.36 -19.67
CA TYR A 152 -23.23 4.22 -20.21
C TYR A 152 -24.73 4.44 -20.02
N VAL A 153 -25.50 4.16 -21.07
CA VAL A 153 -26.95 4.09 -21.02
C VAL A 153 -27.36 2.68 -21.41
N SER A 154 -28.06 1.99 -20.52
CA SER A 154 -28.46 0.58 -20.72
C SER A 154 -27.30 -0.35 -21.13
N GLY A 155 -26.14 -0.15 -20.50
CA GLY A 155 -24.94 -0.95 -20.75
C GLY A 155 -24.13 -0.59 -22.00
N ASN A 156 -24.60 0.35 -22.82
CA ASN A 156 -23.90 0.82 -24.02
C ASN A 156 -23.26 2.20 -23.76
N PRO A 157 -22.02 2.44 -24.26
CA PRO A 157 -21.40 3.75 -24.16
C PRO A 157 -22.20 4.76 -25.00
N ARG A 158 -22.71 5.82 -24.34
CA ARG A 158 -23.47 6.86 -25.00
C ARG A 158 -22.67 8.14 -25.16
N TYR A 159 -22.05 8.59 -24.09
CA TYR A 159 -21.21 9.78 -24.10
C TYR A 159 -19.78 9.40 -23.81
N THR A 160 -18.84 9.96 -24.57
CA THR A 160 -17.40 9.78 -24.34
C THR A 160 -16.69 11.12 -24.42
N VAL A 161 -15.85 11.41 -23.43
CA VAL A 161 -14.86 12.49 -23.50
C VAL A 161 -13.48 11.85 -23.58
N LEU A 162 -12.74 12.19 -24.63
CA LEU A 162 -11.37 11.78 -24.82
C LEU A 162 -10.46 13.01 -24.84
N ILE A 163 -9.50 13.05 -23.95
CA ILE A 163 -8.47 14.08 -23.87
C ILE A 163 -7.10 13.42 -24.06
N ARG A 164 -6.34 13.90 -25.04
CA ARG A 164 -4.95 13.52 -25.27
C ARG A 164 -4.18 14.72 -25.82
N PRO A 165 -2.83 14.70 -25.88
CA PRO A 165 -2.10 15.78 -26.52
C PRO A 165 -2.66 16.10 -27.90
N GLN A 166 -2.89 17.38 -28.16
CA GLN A 166 -3.39 17.93 -29.42
C GLN A 166 -4.81 17.49 -29.83
N LEU A 167 -5.58 16.83 -28.94
CA LEU A 167 -6.95 16.43 -29.25
C LEU A 167 -7.84 16.43 -27.99
N ILE A 168 -8.96 17.12 -28.08
CA ILE A 168 -10.12 16.90 -27.20
C ILE A 168 -11.26 16.44 -28.11
N ASN A 169 -11.85 15.29 -27.79
CA ASN A 169 -13.02 14.78 -28.48
C ASN A 169 -14.16 14.56 -27.50
N VAL A 170 -15.33 15.05 -27.81
CA VAL A 170 -16.58 14.78 -27.10
C VAL A 170 -17.53 14.10 -28.06
N SER A 171 -17.95 12.90 -27.75
CA SER A 171 -18.75 12.04 -28.61
C SER A 171 -20.08 11.69 -27.97
N GLU A 172 -21.12 11.62 -28.77
CA GLU A 172 -22.41 11.01 -28.43
C GLU A 172 -22.75 9.92 -29.45
N ASN A 173 -23.24 8.80 -28.95
CA ASN A 173 -23.82 7.72 -29.76
C ASN A 173 -25.26 7.50 -29.30
N ASP A 174 -26.24 7.86 -30.10
CA ASP A 174 -27.68 7.75 -29.78
C ASP A 174 -28.27 6.37 -30.17
N GLY A 175 -27.45 5.47 -30.70
CA GLY A 175 -27.83 4.15 -31.16
C GLY A 175 -28.05 4.08 -32.68
N ASN A 176 -28.29 5.21 -33.33
CA ASN A 176 -28.46 5.30 -34.79
C ASN A 176 -27.33 6.12 -35.42
N ASP A 177 -26.99 7.23 -34.80
CA ASP A 177 -26.01 8.18 -35.31
C ASP A 177 -24.89 8.40 -34.26
N PHE A 178 -23.71 8.72 -34.76
CA PHE A 178 -22.54 9.07 -33.99
C PHE A 178 -22.19 10.56 -34.22
N TYR A 179 -22.14 11.33 -33.16
CA TYR A 179 -21.84 12.77 -33.21
C TYR A 179 -20.56 13.05 -32.45
N ASP A 180 -19.66 13.84 -33.06
CA ASP A 180 -18.39 14.23 -32.45
C ASP A 180 -18.19 15.76 -32.53
N VAL A 181 -17.61 16.30 -31.45
CA VAL A 181 -16.96 17.60 -31.44
C VAL A 181 -15.48 17.37 -31.19
N MET A 182 -14.65 17.68 -32.16
CA MET A 182 -13.19 17.53 -32.08
C MET A 182 -12.53 18.91 -32.02
N ILE A 183 -11.64 19.09 -31.05
CA ILE A 183 -10.78 20.27 -30.91
C ILE A 183 -9.33 19.78 -31.04
N ASN A 184 -8.64 20.27 -32.05
CA ASN A 184 -7.25 19.89 -32.32
C ASN A 184 -6.44 21.08 -32.87
N THR A 185 -5.22 20.83 -33.31
CA THR A 185 -4.32 21.84 -33.85
C THR A 185 -4.86 22.51 -35.14
N ASN A 186 -5.77 21.87 -35.86
CA ASN A 186 -6.38 22.41 -37.08
C ASN A 186 -7.66 23.23 -36.80
N GLY A 187 -8.14 23.26 -35.56
CA GLY A 187 -9.35 23.99 -35.17
C GLY A 187 -10.41 23.12 -34.53
N ILE A 188 -11.67 23.52 -34.68
CA ILE A 188 -12.84 22.83 -34.14
C ILE A 188 -13.62 22.20 -35.29
N SER A 189 -13.94 20.92 -35.20
CA SER A 189 -14.75 20.21 -36.19
C SER A 189 -15.94 19.53 -35.53
N PHE A 190 -17.05 19.54 -36.21
CA PHE A 190 -18.27 18.84 -35.87
C PHE A 190 -18.48 17.74 -36.89
N LEU A 191 -18.69 16.51 -36.44
CA LEU A 191 -18.83 15.36 -37.30
C LEU A 191 -20.14 14.65 -36.98
N LYS A 192 -20.73 14.05 -38.01
CA LYS A 192 -21.78 13.06 -37.88
C LYS A 192 -21.34 11.80 -38.66
N ASN A 193 -21.34 10.63 -38.00
CA ASN A 193 -20.93 9.37 -38.58
C ASN A 193 -19.54 9.44 -39.26
N ASN A 194 -18.57 10.09 -38.59
CA ASN A 194 -17.21 10.35 -39.06
C ASN A 194 -17.09 11.30 -40.28
N VAL A 195 -18.18 11.92 -40.67
CA VAL A 195 -18.18 12.95 -41.77
C VAL A 195 -18.19 14.33 -41.15
N VAL A 196 -17.24 15.19 -41.52
CA VAL A 196 -17.20 16.58 -41.07
C VAL A 196 -18.41 17.32 -41.63
N THR A 197 -19.28 17.78 -40.74
CA THR A 197 -20.47 18.57 -41.09
C THR A 197 -20.22 20.07 -41.00
N LYS A 198 -19.29 20.48 -40.12
CA LYS A 198 -18.88 21.88 -39.94
C LYS A 198 -17.46 21.93 -39.35
N SER A 199 -16.68 22.90 -39.74
CA SER A 199 -15.36 23.14 -39.16
C SER A 199 -15.04 24.61 -39.04
N TYR A 200 -14.21 24.95 -38.04
CA TYR A 200 -13.66 26.27 -37.78
C TYR A 200 -12.16 26.14 -37.70
N PRO A 201 -11.39 26.41 -38.73
CA PRO A 201 -9.94 26.31 -38.71
C PRO A 201 -9.33 27.35 -37.76
N ASN A 202 -8.13 27.04 -37.23
CA ASN A 202 -7.33 28.05 -36.56
C ASN A 202 -6.91 29.10 -37.58
N LYS A 203 -7.01 30.38 -37.18
CA LYS A 203 -6.54 31.52 -38.00
C LYS A 203 -5.02 31.62 -37.94
#